data_372e9eb3dad79596d37bca1b37428634
#
_entry.id   372e9eb3dad79596d37bca1b37428634
#
_cell.length_a   1.000
_cell.length_b   1.000
_cell.length_c   1.000
_cell.angle_alpha   90.00
_cell.angle_beta   90.00
_cell.angle_gamma   90.00
#
_symmetry.space_group_name_H-M   'P 1'
#
loop_
_entity.id
_entity.type
_entity.pdbx_description
1 polymer ?
#
loop_
_entity_poly.entity_id
_entity_poly.type
_entity_poly.pdbx_seq_one_letter_code
_entity_poly.pdbx_strand_id
1 'polypeptide(L)'
;MCSFPRLRASMLALSLSSALTIAADAAEVTYALTIANGRVPDNMRLIRVKQNDVVKLEWSTDKPITVHLHGYDIEREIKPGTITEMTFTARATGRFTVEPHLGRTPSGAHTHGDTLVTIEVYP
;
A
#
# COMPACT_ATOMS: atom_id res chain seq x y z
N MET A 1 48.29 67.46 8.13
CA MET A 1 46.92 66.98 7.86
C MET A 1 47.03 65.59 7.33
N CYS A 2 46.78 64.59 8.16
CA CYS A 2 46.80 63.19 7.74
C CYS A 2 45.37 62.75 7.47
N SER A 3 45.04 62.46 6.19
CA SER A 3 43.77 61.84 5.81
C SER A 3 43.90 60.32 5.90
N PHE A 4 43.09 59.72 6.79
CA PHE A 4 42.95 58.28 6.86
C PHE A 4 41.83 57.82 5.91
N PRO A 5 42.08 56.86 5.02
CA PRO A 5 41.00 56.30 4.22
C PRO A 5 40.12 55.37 5.09
N ARG A 6 38.84 55.63 5.07
CA ARG A 6 37.86 54.76 5.67
C ARG A 6 37.70 53.50 4.85
N LEU A 7 38.15 52.39 5.43
CA LEU A 7 37.91 51.06 4.88
C LEU A 7 36.39 50.74 5.06
N ARG A 8 35.65 50.66 3.96
CA ARG A 8 34.30 50.17 3.96
C ARG A 8 34.34 48.62 3.86
N ALA A 9 34.09 47.96 4.97
CA ALA A 9 33.87 46.53 4.99
C ALA A 9 32.48 46.23 4.40
N SER A 10 32.41 45.71 3.21
CA SER A 10 31.18 45.15 2.63
C SER A 10 30.96 43.79 3.25
N MET A 11 29.99 43.71 4.16
CA MET A 11 29.47 42.43 4.64
C MET A 11 28.61 41.79 3.53
N LEU A 12 29.12 40.76 2.92
CA LEU A 12 28.38 39.90 2.03
C LEU A 12 27.54 38.96 2.90
N ALA A 13 26.24 39.25 3.03
CA ALA A 13 25.31 38.37 3.73
C ALA A 13 24.98 37.17 2.83
N LEU A 14 25.60 36.04 3.14
CA LEU A 14 25.31 34.78 2.48
C LEU A 14 24.00 34.23 3.09
N SER A 15 22.87 34.47 2.42
CA SER A 15 21.57 33.91 2.81
C SER A 15 21.54 32.42 2.40
N LEU A 16 21.72 31.56 3.39
CA LEU A 16 21.57 30.12 3.25
C LEU A 16 20.08 29.79 3.22
N SER A 17 19.49 29.69 2.03
CA SER A 17 18.11 29.20 1.85
C SER A 17 18.10 27.70 2.09
N SER A 18 17.72 27.29 3.30
CA SER A 18 17.43 25.91 3.61
C SER A 18 16.13 25.51 2.90
N ALA A 19 16.23 24.81 1.78
CA ALA A 19 15.08 24.18 1.17
C ALA A 19 14.63 23.04 2.10
N LEU A 20 13.50 23.24 2.78
CA LEU A 20 12.86 22.21 3.57
C LEU A 20 12.19 21.24 2.59
N THR A 21 12.87 20.15 2.26
CA THR A 21 12.26 19.06 1.51
C THR A 21 11.30 18.33 2.46
N ILE A 22 10.00 18.61 2.32
CA ILE A 22 8.97 17.82 2.98
C ILE A 22 8.92 16.49 2.20
N ALA A 23 9.57 15.45 2.74
CA ALA A 23 9.34 14.11 2.27
C ALA A 23 7.87 13.77 2.59
N ALA A 24 7.07 13.44 1.57
CA ALA A 24 5.74 12.89 1.80
C ALA A 24 5.93 11.52 2.46
N ASP A 25 5.63 11.42 3.76
CA ASP A 25 5.66 10.17 4.49
C ASP A 25 4.64 9.22 3.86
N ALA A 26 5.07 7.97 3.60
CA ALA A 26 4.19 6.89 3.19
C ALA A 26 3.09 6.73 4.25
N ALA A 27 1.83 6.80 3.84
CA ALA A 27 0.71 6.61 4.75
C ALA A 27 0.53 5.11 5.04
N GLU A 28 0.12 4.79 6.28
CA GLU A 28 -0.41 3.47 6.60
C GLU A 28 -1.93 3.53 6.49
N VAL A 29 -2.50 2.66 5.64
CA VAL A 29 -3.94 2.59 5.39
C VAL A 29 -4.45 1.20 5.71
N THR A 30 -5.56 1.12 6.42
CA THR A 30 -6.17 -0.14 6.87
C THR A 30 -7.56 -0.29 6.29
N TYR A 31 -7.86 -1.47 5.76
CA TYR A 31 -9.17 -1.84 5.24
C TYR A 31 -9.65 -3.12 5.90
N ALA A 32 -10.85 -3.08 6.49
CA ALA A 32 -11.53 -4.25 7.01
C ALA A 32 -12.39 -4.88 5.92
N LEU A 33 -12.09 -6.11 5.56
CA LEU A 33 -12.72 -6.85 4.47
C LEU A 33 -13.41 -8.09 5.00
N THR A 34 -14.70 -8.22 4.72
CA THR A 34 -15.49 -9.37 5.12
C THR A 34 -15.84 -10.21 3.91
N ILE A 35 -15.55 -11.51 3.98
CA ILE A 35 -15.93 -12.47 2.95
C ILE A 35 -17.15 -13.23 3.46
N ALA A 36 -18.27 -13.10 2.76
CA ALA A 36 -19.51 -13.82 3.02
C ALA A 36 -19.96 -14.54 1.75
N ASN A 37 -20.22 -15.84 1.85
CA ASN A 37 -20.55 -16.70 0.70
C ASN A 37 -19.53 -16.59 -0.45
N GLY A 38 -18.25 -16.50 -0.12
CA GLY A 38 -17.16 -16.38 -1.08
C GLY A 38 -17.03 -15.02 -1.76
N ARG A 39 -17.67 -13.97 -1.26
CA ARG A 39 -17.68 -12.63 -1.84
C ARG A 39 -17.40 -11.54 -0.81
N VAL A 40 -16.80 -10.46 -1.28
CA VAL A 40 -16.68 -9.20 -0.56
C VAL A 40 -17.80 -8.26 -1.02
N PRO A 41 -18.41 -7.46 -0.12
CA PRO A 41 -19.43 -6.48 -0.51
C PRO A 41 -18.98 -5.57 -1.63
N ASP A 42 -19.86 -5.22 -2.57
CA ASP A 42 -19.54 -4.48 -3.77
C ASP A 42 -18.85 -3.13 -3.50
N ASN A 43 -19.24 -2.44 -2.42
CA ASN A 43 -18.65 -1.18 -2.00
C ASN A 43 -17.23 -1.30 -1.43
N MET A 44 -16.74 -2.52 -1.21
CA MET A 44 -15.41 -2.81 -0.67
C MET A 44 -14.50 -3.53 -1.68
N ARG A 45 -14.96 -3.77 -2.90
CA ARG A 45 -14.25 -4.56 -3.90
C ARG A 45 -13.17 -3.79 -4.66
N LEU A 46 -13.16 -2.46 -4.55
CA LEU A 46 -12.15 -1.60 -5.15
C LEU A 46 -11.48 -0.75 -4.08
N ILE A 47 -10.17 -0.94 -3.93
CA ILE A 47 -9.33 -0.19 -3.01
C ILE A 47 -8.35 0.65 -3.83
N ARG A 48 -8.24 1.93 -3.51
CA ARG A 48 -7.31 2.85 -4.14
C ARG A 48 -6.29 3.34 -3.12
N VAL A 49 -5.02 3.17 -3.44
CA VAL A 49 -3.91 3.58 -2.58
C VAL A 49 -2.84 4.29 -3.42
N LYS A 50 -2.03 5.08 -2.75
CA LYS A 50 -0.88 5.72 -3.38
C LYS A 50 0.33 4.80 -3.38
N GLN A 51 1.19 4.98 -4.38
CA GLN A 51 2.48 4.31 -4.40
C GLN A 51 3.26 4.56 -3.10
N ASN A 52 3.86 3.52 -2.57
CA ASN A 52 4.61 3.45 -1.32
C ASN A 52 3.76 3.51 -0.03
N ASP A 53 2.45 3.57 -0.12
CA ASP A 53 1.60 3.36 1.06
C ASP A 53 1.82 1.95 1.63
N VAL A 54 1.79 1.86 2.96
CA VAL A 54 1.71 0.58 3.67
C VAL A 54 0.24 0.21 3.81
N VAL A 55 -0.17 -0.85 3.15
CA VAL A 55 -1.56 -1.30 3.09
C VAL A 55 -1.74 -2.50 4.01
N LYS A 56 -2.69 -2.37 4.93
CA LYS A 56 -3.09 -3.43 5.84
C LYS A 56 -4.52 -3.87 5.50
N LEU A 57 -4.68 -5.11 5.11
CA LEU A 57 -5.98 -5.73 4.88
C LEU A 57 -6.31 -6.64 6.06
N GLU A 58 -7.41 -6.35 6.74
CA GLU A 58 -7.92 -7.16 7.84
C GLU A 58 -9.09 -8.00 7.33
N TRP A 59 -8.83 -9.30 7.17
CA TRP A 59 -9.78 -10.24 6.61
C TRP A 59 -10.58 -10.96 7.67
N SER A 60 -11.90 -11.04 7.46
CA SER A 60 -12.80 -11.94 8.17
C SER A 60 -13.62 -12.75 7.17
N THR A 61 -14.08 -13.93 7.56
CA THR A 61 -14.80 -14.84 6.68
C THR A 61 -15.83 -15.66 7.45
N ASP A 62 -16.89 -16.08 6.76
CA ASP A 62 -17.89 -17.04 7.28
C ASP A 62 -17.46 -18.50 7.10
N LYS A 63 -16.53 -18.77 6.17
CA LYS A 63 -15.98 -20.12 5.89
C LYS A 63 -14.48 -20.04 5.68
N PRO A 64 -13.72 -21.12 6.00
CA PRO A 64 -12.29 -21.14 5.71
C PRO A 64 -12.01 -20.88 4.24
N ILE A 65 -11.07 -20.00 3.97
CA ILE A 65 -10.68 -19.62 2.62
C ILE A 65 -9.20 -19.22 2.60
N THR A 66 -8.51 -19.57 1.54
CA THR A 66 -7.16 -19.07 1.28
C THR A 66 -7.24 -18.01 0.19
N VAL A 67 -6.64 -16.86 0.42
CA VAL A 67 -6.59 -15.74 -0.52
C VAL A 67 -5.17 -15.47 -0.97
N HIS A 68 -5.03 -15.06 -2.22
CA HIS A 68 -3.76 -14.76 -2.85
C HIS A 68 -3.78 -13.35 -3.45
N LEU A 69 -2.83 -12.50 -3.04
CA LEU A 69 -2.59 -11.20 -3.64
C LEU A 69 -1.58 -11.34 -4.76
N HIS A 70 -2.06 -11.23 -6.01
CA HIS A 70 -1.23 -11.28 -7.20
C HIS A 70 -0.33 -10.05 -7.31
N GLY A 71 0.88 -10.26 -7.81
CA GLY A 71 1.88 -9.22 -8.00
C GLY A 71 2.79 -9.01 -6.78
N TYR A 72 2.31 -9.29 -5.58
CA TYR A 72 3.08 -9.27 -4.32
C TYR A 72 3.38 -10.67 -3.79
N ASP A 73 2.74 -11.66 -4.36
CA ASP A 73 2.91 -13.08 -4.03
C ASP A 73 2.69 -13.40 -2.54
N ILE A 74 1.62 -12.83 -1.99
CA ILE A 74 1.23 -13.04 -0.60
C ILE A 74 0.00 -13.91 -0.55
N GLU A 75 0.08 -15.00 0.21
CA GLU A 75 -1.01 -15.93 0.47
C GLU A 75 -1.33 -15.98 1.96
N ARG A 76 -2.62 -16.00 2.30
CA ARG A 76 -3.10 -16.14 3.68
C ARG A 76 -4.30 -17.08 3.75
N GLU A 77 -4.26 -17.98 4.71
CA GLU A 77 -5.43 -18.75 5.12
C GLU A 77 -6.24 -17.95 6.13
N ILE A 78 -7.53 -17.74 5.84
CA ILE A 78 -8.45 -16.99 6.69
C ILE A 78 -9.44 -17.98 7.29
N LYS A 79 -9.59 -17.95 8.61
CA LYS A 79 -10.50 -18.83 9.36
C LYS A 79 -11.65 -18.05 9.96
N PRO A 80 -12.86 -18.63 10.02
CA PRO A 80 -13.99 -18.02 10.72
C PRO A 80 -13.67 -17.73 12.18
N GLY A 81 -14.22 -16.62 12.69
CA GLY A 81 -14.09 -16.24 14.10
C GLY A 81 -12.78 -15.54 14.46
N THR A 82 -11.88 -15.33 13.50
CA THR A 82 -10.63 -14.59 13.68
C THR A 82 -10.45 -13.55 12.58
N ILE A 83 -9.67 -12.51 12.87
CA ILE A 83 -9.23 -11.54 11.87
C ILE A 83 -7.83 -11.92 11.44
N THR A 84 -7.63 -12.09 10.13
CA THR A 84 -6.32 -12.39 9.53
C THR A 84 -5.80 -11.15 8.84
N GLU A 85 -4.60 -10.73 9.20
CA GLU A 85 -3.96 -9.54 8.65
C GLU A 85 -3.06 -9.89 7.47
N MET A 86 -3.17 -9.09 6.41
CA MET A 86 -2.29 -9.12 5.25
C MET A 86 -1.74 -7.70 5.05
N THR A 87 -0.44 -7.53 5.21
CA THR A 87 0.23 -6.22 5.10
C THR A 87 1.24 -6.24 3.98
N PHE A 88 1.25 -5.21 3.16
CA PHE A 88 2.24 -5.03 2.09
C PHE A 88 2.48 -3.54 1.82
N THR A 89 3.63 -3.24 1.24
CA THR A 89 3.93 -1.90 0.73
C THR A 89 3.59 -1.82 -0.75
N ALA A 90 2.75 -0.85 -1.14
CA ALA A 90 2.31 -0.64 -2.52
C ALA A 90 3.43 -0.05 -3.38
N ARG A 91 4.47 -0.82 -3.69
CA ARG A 91 5.69 -0.35 -4.35
C ARG A 91 5.51 0.00 -5.82
N ALA A 92 4.68 -0.78 -6.52
CA ALA A 92 4.45 -0.63 -7.95
C ALA A 92 3.08 -0.03 -8.21
N THR A 93 2.98 0.89 -9.17
CA THR A 93 1.70 1.36 -9.68
C THR A 93 1.04 0.30 -10.55
N GLY A 94 -0.29 0.31 -10.61
CA GLY A 94 -1.06 -0.62 -11.41
C GLY A 94 -2.26 -1.20 -10.67
N ARG A 95 -2.80 -2.26 -11.22
CA ARG A 95 -3.92 -3.01 -10.65
C ARG A 95 -3.47 -4.37 -10.18
N PHE A 96 -3.79 -4.70 -8.95
CA PHE A 96 -3.46 -5.97 -8.31
C PHE A 96 -4.74 -6.60 -7.77
N THR A 97 -4.91 -7.89 -7.97
CA THR A 97 -6.12 -8.60 -7.56
C THR A 97 -5.84 -9.52 -6.38
N VAL A 98 -6.82 -9.62 -5.49
CA VAL A 98 -6.87 -10.66 -4.46
C VAL A 98 -7.93 -11.66 -4.88
N GLU A 99 -7.53 -12.91 -5.00
CA GLU A 99 -8.37 -14.00 -5.47
C GLU A 99 -8.35 -15.17 -4.49
N PRO A 100 -9.47 -15.92 -4.35
CA PRO A 100 -9.46 -17.15 -3.58
C PRO A 100 -8.63 -18.21 -4.29
N HIS A 101 -7.83 -18.92 -3.52
CA HIS A 101 -7.08 -20.08 -3.98
C HIS A 101 -7.94 -21.33 -3.83
N LEU A 102 -8.40 -21.90 -4.92
CA LEU A 102 -9.31 -23.05 -4.93
C LEU A 102 -8.60 -24.42 -4.92
N GLY A 103 -7.28 -24.41 -4.73
CA GLY A 103 -6.47 -25.62 -4.71
C GLY A 103 -5.84 -25.96 -6.06
N ARG A 104 -5.38 -27.20 -6.21
CA ARG A 104 -4.78 -27.70 -7.45
C ARG A 104 -5.77 -28.55 -8.21
N THR A 105 -5.79 -28.37 -9.52
CA THR A 105 -6.47 -29.31 -10.41
C THR A 105 -5.71 -30.64 -10.48
N PRO A 106 -6.34 -31.74 -10.94
CA PRO A 106 -5.65 -33.01 -11.15
C PRO A 106 -4.44 -32.90 -12.09
N SER A 107 -4.38 -31.90 -12.95
CA SER A 107 -3.24 -31.58 -13.83
C SER A 107 -2.12 -30.79 -13.11
N GLY A 108 -2.28 -30.46 -11.83
CA GLY A 108 -1.30 -29.71 -11.05
C GLY A 108 -1.36 -28.19 -11.20
N ALA A 109 -2.29 -27.66 -12.01
CA ALA A 109 -2.49 -26.23 -12.15
C ALA A 109 -3.22 -25.66 -10.92
N HIS A 110 -2.79 -24.48 -10.45
CA HIS A 110 -3.52 -23.73 -9.44
C HIS A 110 -4.77 -23.10 -10.05
N THR A 111 -5.90 -23.29 -9.39
CA THR A 111 -7.15 -22.63 -9.76
C THR A 111 -7.42 -21.48 -8.82
N HIS A 112 -7.83 -20.36 -9.40
CA HIS A 112 -8.27 -19.18 -8.68
C HIS A 112 -9.76 -18.99 -8.91
N GLY A 113 -10.46 -18.49 -7.88
CA GLY A 113 -11.84 -18.08 -8.02
C GLY A 113 -11.97 -16.66 -8.55
N ASP A 114 -13.20 -16.17 -8.54
CA ASP A 114 -13.48 -14.79 -8.93
C ASP A 114 -12.75 -13.79 -8.02
N THR A 115 -12.30 -12.68 -8.60
CA THR A 115 -11.62 -11.63 -7.87
C THR A 115 -12.46 -11.14 -6.68
N LEU A 116 -11.89 -11.18 -5.49
CA LEU A 116 -12.50 -10.66 -4.27
C LEU A 116 -12.38 -9.14 -4.20
N VAL A 117 -11.16 -8.65 -4.39
CA VAL A 117 -10.81 -7.24 -4.29
C VAL A 117 -9.79 -6.89 -5.36
N THR A 118 -9.95 -5.72 -5.95
CA THR A 118 -8.96 -5.08 -6.82
C THR A 118 -8.32 -3.91 -6.09
N ILE A 119 -6.99 -3.87 -6.09
CA ILE A 119 -6.21 -2.78 -5.51
C ILE A 119 -5.59 -1.98 -6.63
N GLU A 120 -5.97 -0.72 -6.75
CA GLU A 120 -5.36 0.24 -7.67
C GLU A 120 -4.32 1.07 -6.93
N VAL A 121 -3.07 0.98 -7.40
CA VAL A 121 -1.95 1.78 -6.89
C VAL A 121 -1.63 2.85 -7.91
N TYR A 122 -1.74 4.11 -7.52
CA TYR A 122 -1.45 5.26 -8.36
C TYR A 122 -0.30 6.10 -7.78
N PRO A 123 0.41 6.86 -8.64
CA PRO A 123 1.52 7.72 -8.22
C PRO A 123 1.12 8.79 -7.21
#